data_1f035cb3c05b2a79c7414f88fa6783d2
#
_entry.id   1f035cb3c05b2a79c7414f88fa6783d2
#
_cell.length_a   1.000
_cell.length_b   1.000
_cell.length_c   1.000
_cell.angle_alpha   90.00
_cell.angle_beta   90.00
_cell.angle_gamma   90.00
#
_symmetry.space_group_name_H-M   'P 1'
#
loop_
_entity.id
_entity.type
_entity.pdbx_description
1 polymer ?
#
loop_
_entity_poly.entity_id
_entity_poly.type
_entity_poly.pdbx_seq_one_letter_code
_entity_poly.pdbx_strand_id
1 'polypeptide(L)'
;MAIDKNARYLESHEYAKPSGEYMVFGISDHAQAELGDVVFVELPSVGKTVTKGAIFGTIESVKAASDLYAPVSGTVVEVNEAVKNDPSLVNKDCYGTGWLVKVAPSNPSEFQSLLDPAAYGKTIGEE
;
A
#
# COMPACT_ATOMS: atom_id res chain seq x y z
N MET A 1 14.43 -0.34 9.36
CA MET A 1 13.28 -0.12 8.46
C MET A 1 12.19 0.60 9.21
N ALA A 2 11.60 1.60 8.58
CA ALA A 2 10.50 2.33 9.21
C ALA A 2 9.19 1.54 9.13
N ILE A 3 8.44 1.57 10.22
CA ILE A 3 7.10 0.99 10.29
C ILE A 3 6.17 2.10 10.75
N ASP A 4 5.15 2.41 9.94
CA ASP A 4 4.17 3.43 10.31
C ASP A 4 3.21 2.83 11.34
N LYS A 5 3.19 3.42 12.52
CA LYS A 5 2.38 2.90 13.64
C LYS A 5 0.89 3.18 13.48
N ASN A 6 0.52 4.01 12.52
CA ASN A 6 -0.88 4.31 12.22
C ASN A 6 -1.45 3.41 11.13
N ALA A 7 -0.61 2.58 10.52
CA ALA A 7 -1.02 1.68 9.45
C ALA A 7 -1.14 0.25 9.95
N ARG A 8 -1.85 -0.57 9.18
CA ARG A 8 -1.85 -2.03 9.36
C ARG A 8 -1.49 -2.66 8.03
N TYR A 9 -1.06 -3.91 8.06
CA TYR A 9 -0.30 -4.49 6.95
C TYR A 9 -0.81 -5.87 6.56
N LEU A 10 -0.70 -6.19 5.25
CA LEU A 10 -0.79 -7.56 4.77
C LEU A 10 0.59 -8.22 4.93
N GLU A 11 0.62 -9.54 4.98
CA GLU A 11 1.89 -10.27 4.99
C GLU A 11 2.71 -10.01 3.72
N SER A 12 2.04 -9.64 2.63
CA SER A 12 2.69 -9.30 1.35
C SER A 12 3.20 -7.86 1.31
N HIS A 13 3.09 -7.14 2.44
CA HIS A 13 3.72 -5.83 2.68
C HIS A 13 2.96 -4.60 2.19
N GLU A 14 1.74 -4.75 1.69
CA GLU A 14 0.90 -3.58 1.42
C GLU A 14 0.30 -3.10 2.75
N TYR A 15 0.08 -1.80 2.85
CA TYR A 15 -0.53 -1.24 4.06
C TYR A 15 -1.86 -0.55 3.75
N ALA A 16 -2.70 -0.46 4.79
CA ALA A 16 -3.86 0.41 4.81
C ALA A 16 -3.68 1.37 5.99
N LYS A 17 -3.92 2.65 5.76
CA LYS A 17 -3.73 3.67 6.78
C LYS A 17 -4.97 4.57 6.80
N PRO A 18 -5.65 4.68 7.96
CA PRO A 18 -6.84 5.52 8.04
C PRO A 18 -6.53 6.99 7.74
N SER A 19 -7.42 7.62 6.98
CA SER A 19 -7.34 9.04 6.65
C SER A 19 -8.76 9.57 6.58
N GLY A 20 -9.28 10.07 7.70
CA GLY A 20 -10.68 10.48 7.80
C GLY A 20 -11.58 9.28 7.59
N GLU A 21 -12.49 9.37 6.63
CA GLU A 21 -13.41 8.27 6.29
C GLU A 21 -12.80 7.26 5.34
N TYR A 22 -11.56 7.48 4.90
CA TYR A 22 -10.95 6.70 3.84
C TYR A 22 -9.78 5.89 4.35
N MET A 23 -9.32 4.95 3.52
CA MET A 23 -8.08 4.20 3.76
C MET A 23 -7.11 4.52 2.64
N VAL A 24 -5.87 4.86 3.00
CA VAL A 24 -4.79 5.07 2.04
C VAL A 24 -4.02 3.77 1.92
N PHE A 25 -3.79 3.30 0.70
CA PHE A 25 -2.99 2.11 0.43
C PHE A 25 -1.61 2.49 -0.08
N GLY A 26 -0.63 1.69 0.28
CA GLY A 26 0.72 1.81 -0.24
C GLY A 26 1.49 0.55 0.08
N ILE A 27 2.82 0.61 -0.07
CA ILE A 27 3.70 -0.49 0.32
C ILE A 27 4.61 -0.04 1.44
N SER A 28 5.04 -1.00 2.26
CA SER A 28 5.87 -0.70 3.43
C SER A 28 7.30 -0.31 3.01
N ASP A 29 8.03 0.27 3.95
CA ASP A 29 9.43 0.59 3.75
C ASP A 29 10.25 -0.68 3.46
N HIS A 30 9.93 -1.78 4.14
CA HIS A 30 10.56 -3.08 3.88
C HIS A 30 10.35 -3.50 2.42
N ALA A 31 9.13 -3.36 1.91
CA ALA A 31 8.80 -3.75 0.54
C ALA A 31 9.56 -2.90 -0.48
N GLN A 32 9.61 -1.58 -0.30
CA GLN A 32 10.31 -0.74 -1.26
C GLN A 32 11.82 -1.02 -1.25
N ALA A 33 12.37 -1.34 -0.08
CA ALA A 33 13.79 -1.67 0.01
C ALA A 33 14.10 -2.98 -0.73
N GLU A 34 13.21 -3.97 -0.62
CA GLU A 34 13.40 -5.23 -1.34
C GLU A 34 13.24 -5.08 -2.85
N LEU A 35 12.31 -4.23 -3.29
CA LEU A 35 12.08 -3.98 -4.71
C LEU A 35 13.25 -3.23 -5.35
N GLY A 36 13.87 -2.31 -4.60
CA GLY A 36 14.84 -1.39 -5.18
C GLY A 36 14.13 -0.24 -5.88
N ASP A 37 14.82 0.42 -6.82
CA ASP A 37 14.31 1.62 -7.47
C ASP A 37 13.04 1.34 -8.28
N VAL A 38 11.94 1.94 -7.85
CA VAL A 38 10.64 1.80 -8.51
C VAL A 38 10.63 2.69 -9.75
N VAL A 39 10.26 2.10 -10.89
CA VAL A 39 10.29 2.80 -12.20
C VAL A 39 8.90 2.94 -12.83
N PHE A 40 7.92 2.16 -12.36
CA PHE A 40 6.57 2.21 -12.91
C PHE A 40 5.56 1.68 -11.91
N VAL A 41 4.38 2.31 -11.85
CA VAL A 41 3.24 1.80 -11.09
C VAL A 41 2.02 1.81 -12.00
N GLU A 42 1.22 0.74 -11.91
CA GLU A 42 -0.07 0.68 -12.59
C GLU A 42 -1.13 0.66 -11.51
N LEU A 43 -1.98 1.67 -11.50
CA LEU A 43 -2.99 1.87 -10.46
C LEU A 43 -4.39 1.83 -11.07
N PRO A 44 -5.42 1.46 -10.28
CA PRO A 44 -6.79 1.40 -10.79
C PRO A 44 -7.35 2.79 -11.01
N SER A 45 -8.43 2.86 -11.77
CA SER A 45 -9.14 4.12 -11.99
C SER A 45 -10.03 4.45 -10.79
N VAL A 46 -10.25 5.75 -10.58
CA VAL A 46 -11.24 6.21 -9.59
C VAL A 46 -12.60 5.59 -9.94
N GLY A 47 -13.29 5.12 -8.93
CA GLY A 47 -14.59 4.45 -9.09
C GLY A 47 -14.50 2.93 -9.15
N LYS A 48 -13.29 2.38 -9.30
CA LYS A 48 -13.13 0.93 -9.36
C LYS A 48 -13.30 0.31 -7.97
N THR A 49 -13.97 -0.83 -7.92
CA THR A 49 -14.12 -1.60 -6.68
C THR A 49 -12.87 -2.48 -6.50
N VAL A 50 -12.34 -2.50 -5.29
CA VAL A 50 -11.23 -3.39 -4.92
C VAL A 50 -11.70 -4.31 -3.81
N THR A 51 -11.15 -5.54 -3.79
CA THR A 51 -11.54 -6.56 -2.83
C THR A 51 -10.31 -7.00 -2.05
N LYS A 52 -10.44 -7.11 -0.73
CA LYS A 52 -9.33 -7.56 0.12
C LYS A 52 -8.72 -8.84 -0.42
N GLY A 53 -7.40 -8.85 -0.56
CA GLY A 53 -6.65 -10.00 -1.03
C GLY A 53 -6.58 -10.15 -2.54
N ALA A 54 -7.32 -9.33 -3.29
CA ALA A 54 -7.26 -9.34 -4.76
C ALA A 54 -6.27 -8.30 -5.25
N ILE A 55 -5.76 -8.48 -6.46
CA ILE A 55 -4.80 -7.55 -7.06
C ILE A 55 -5.51 -6.25 -7.41
N PHE A 56 -4.95 -5.10 -6.98
CA PHE A 56 -5.50 -3.80 -7.34
C PHE A 56 -4.56 -3.02 -8.28
N GLY A 57 -3.34 -3.46 -8.45
CA GLY A 57 -2.38 -2.80 -9.32
C GLY A 57 -1.09 -3.59 -9.41
N THR A 58 -0.10 -3.01 -10.07
CA THR A 58 1.23 -3.61 -10.17
C THR A 58 2.28 -2.54 -9.93
N ILE A 59 3.47 -2.98 -9.50
CA ILE A 59 4.59 -2.09 -9.27
C ILE A 59 5.83 -2.74 -9.90
N GLU A 60 6.62 -1.94 -10.63
CA GLU A 60 7.82 -2.44 -11.29
C GLU A 60 9.03 -1.66 -10.81
N SER A 61 10.08 -2.39 -10.50
CA SER A 61 11.38 -1.82 -10.16
C SER A 61 12.38 -2.19 -11.24
N VAL A 62 13.60 -1.68 -11.11
CA VAL A 62 14.68 -2.02 -12.06
C VAL A 62 14.99 -3.51 -12.08
N LYS A 63 14.63 -4.26 -11.03
CA LYS A 63 14.98 -5.69 -10.94
C LYS A 63 13.79 -6.64 -10.93
N ALA A 64 12.57 -6.16 -10.72
CA ALA A 64 11.43 -7.05 -10.57
C ALA A 64 10.09 -6.34 -10.81
N ALA A 65 9.06 -7.14 -11.10
CA ALA A 65 7.68 -6.66 -11.14
C ALA A 65 6.90 -7.43 -10.07
N SER A 66 5.93 -6.77 -9.44
CA SER A 66 5.17 -7.36 -8.35
C SER A 66 3.71 -6.92 -8.42
N ASP A 67 2.80 -7.85 -8.11
CA ASP A 67 1.39 -7.51 -7.97
C ASP A 67 1.15 -6.82 -6.63
N LEU A 68 0.16 -5.92 -6.61
CA LEU A 68 -0.25 -5.22 -5.39
C LEU A 68 -1.61 -5.77 -4.96
N TYR A 69 -1.68 -6.26 -3.73
CA TYR A 69 -2.90 -6.84 -3.16
C TYR A 69 -3.59 -5.84 -2.25
N ALA A 70 -4.93 -5.76 -2.38
CA ALA A 70 -5.70 -4.80 -1.60
C ALA A 70 -5.78 -5.24 -0.13
N PRO A 71 -5.39 -4.40 0.82
CA PRO A 71 -5.48 -4.75 2.24
C PRO A 71 -6.90 -4.75 2.77
N VAL A 72 -7.79 -3.92 2.21
CA VAL A 72 -9.21 -3.91 2.56
C VAL A 72 -10.04 -3.71 1.29
N SER A 73 -11.35 -4.02 1.39
CA SER A 73 -12.28 -3.85 0.27
C SER A 73 -12.87 -2.45 0.27
N GLY A 74 -13.23 -1.95 -0.90
CA GLY A 74 -13.89 -0.66 -1.04
C GLY A 74 -13.87 -0.14 -2.46
N THR A 75 -14.09 1.16 -2.60
CA THR A 75 -14.11 1.83 -3.91
C THR A 75 -13.00 2.87 -3.95
N VAL A 76 -12.23 2.86 -5.02
CA VAL A 76 -11.14 3.83 -5.21
C VAL A 76 -11.74 5.22 -5.39
N VAL A 77 -11.34 6.16 -4.55
CA VAL A 77 -11.82 7.55 -4.60
C VAL A 77 -10.74 8.51 -5.06
N GLU A 78 -9.47 8.13 -4.94
CA GLU A 78 -8.36 8.96 -5.38
C GLU A 78 -7.16 8.09 -5.72
N VAL A 79 -6.40 8.50 -6.74
CA VAL A 79 -5.18 7.84 -7.18
C VAL A 79 -4.07 8.88 -7.09
N ASN A 80 -2.89 8.48 -6.62
CA ASN A 80 -1.77 9.42 -6.46
C ASN A 80 -1.10 9.69 -7.80
N GLU A 81 -1.49 10.79 -8.45
CA GLU A 81 -0.91 11.18 -9.73
C GLU A 81 0.59 11.48 -9.63
N ALA A 82 1.04 11.98 -8.47
CA ALA A 82 2.45 12.29 -8.29
C ALA A 82 3.33 11.04 -8.43
N VAL A 83 2.87 9.90 -7.90
CA VAL A 83 3.59 8.63 -8.00
C VAL A 83 3.57 8.12 -9.44
N LYS A 84 2.47 8.33 -10.17
CA LYS A 84 2.40 7.95 -11.58
C LYS A 84 3.42 8.72 -12.42
N ASN A 85 3.62 10.00 -12.08
CA ASN A 85 4.58 10.85 -12.79
C ASN A 85 6.01 10.64 -12.28
N ASP A 86 6.18 10.29 -11.01
CA ASP A 86 7.49 10.06 -10.41
C ASP A 86 7.42 8.84 -9.47
N PRO A 87 7.53 7.63 -10.01
CA PRO A 87 7.46 6.41 -9.20
C PRO A 87 8.50 6.33 -8.08
N SER A 88 9.61 7.07 -8.18
CA SER A 88 10.64 7.06 -7.14
C SER A 88 10.15 7.60 -5.80
N LEU A 89 9.00 8.29 -5.78
CA LEU A 89 8.39 8.75 -4.53
C LEU A 89 8.07 7.58 -3.61
N VAL A 90 7.76 6.41 -4.16
CA VAL A 90 7.52 5.21 -3.36
C VAL A 90 8.76 4.86 -2.55
N ASN A 91 9.94 4.99 -3.15
CA ASN A 91 11.20 4.71 -2.45
C ASN A 91 11.54 5.81 -1.43
N LYS A 92 11.23 7.06 -1.78
CA LYS A 92 11.63 8.20 -0.95
C LYS A 92 10.75 8.38 0.28
N ASP A 93 9.45 8.10 0.16
CA ASP A 93 8.51 8.39 1.25
C ASP A 93 7.26 7.53 1.11
N CYS A 94 7.43 6.23 1.29
CA CYS A 94 6.35 5.25 1.04
C CYS A 94 5.11 5.45 1.91
N TYR A 95 5.24 6.03 3.09
CA TYR A 95 4.12 6.28 3.99
C TYR A 95 3.55 7.69 3.85
N GLY A 96 4.24 8.58 3.17
CA GLY A 96 3.81 9.96 2.96
C GLY A 96 3.49 10.20 1.49
N THR A 97 4.33 10.99 0.81
CA THR A 97 4.07 11.39 -0.58
C THR A 97 4.03 10.22 -1.57
N GLY A 98 4.56 9.06 -1.18
CA GLY A 98 4.57 7.86 -2.03
C GLY A 98 3.36 6.94 -1.86
N TRP A 99 2.27 7.40 -1.26
CA TRP A 99 1.04 6.61 -1.18
C TRP A 99 0.51 6.28 -2.58
N LEU A 100 -0.28 5.22 -2.70
CA LEU A 100 -0.73 4.74 -4.02
C LEU A 100 -2.17 5.12 -4.35
N VAL A 101 -3.13 4.67 -3.55
CA VAL A 101 -4.55 4.96 -3.78
C VAL A 101 -5.26 5.25 -2.46
N LYS A 102 -6.39 5.94 -2.56
CA LYS A 102 -7.27 6.19 -1.43
C LYS A 102 -8.60 5.49 -1.72
N VAL A 103 -9.12 4.76 -0.75
CA VAL A 103 -10.29 3.91 -0.91
C VAL A 103 -11.34 4.23 0.14
N ALA A 104 -12.62 4.27 -0.28
CA ALA A 104 -13.73 4.33 0.65
C ALA A 104 -14.03 2.89 1.08
N PRO A 105 -13.70 2.51 2.32
CA PRO A 105 -13.82 1.11 2.73
C PRO A 105 -15.28 0.68 2.83
N SER A 106 -15.57 -0.55 2.39
CA SER A 106 -16.92 -1.11 2.43
C SER A 106 -17.15 -2.00 3.63
N ASN A 107 -16.09 -2.44 4.31
CA ASN A 107 -16.18 -3.32 5.48
C ASN A 107 -15.11 -2.94 6.49
N PRO A 108 -15.44 -2.06 7.46
CA PRO A 108 -14.44 -1.59 8.43
C PRO A 108 -13.76 -2.69 9.24
N SER A 109 -14.41 -3.84 9.43
CA SER A 109 -13.81 -4.92 10.22
C SER A 109 -12.58 -5.54 9.54
N GLU A 110 -12.44 -5.37 8.23
CA GLU A 110 -11.30 -5.91 7.50
C GLU A 110 -9.99 -5.26 7.97
N PHE A 111 -10.03 -3.97 8.33
CA PHE A 111 -8.85 -3.28 8.80
C PHE A 111 -8.33 -3.93 10.10
N GLN A 112 -9.24 -4.32 10.98
CA GLN A 112 -8.86 -4.93 12.26
C GLN A 112 -8.23 -6.30 12.09
N SER A 113 -8.46 -6.98 10.97
CA SER A 113 -7.89 -8.29 10.70
C SER A 113 -6.48 -8.23 10.12
N LEU A 114 -6.00 -7.03 9.76
CA LEU A 114 -4.64 -6.86 9.24
C LEU A 114 -3.63 -6.94 10.39
N LEU A 115 -2.38 -7.18 10.03
CA LEU A 115 -1.29 -7.17 11.02
C LEU A 115 -1.12 -5.76 11.58
N ASP A 116 -1.11 -5.65 12.90
CA ASP A 116 -0.79 -4.36 13.51
C ASP A 116 0.73 -4.10 13.37
N PRO A 117 1.21 -2.90 13.67
CA PRO A 117 2.63 -2.60 13.48
C PRO A 117 3.58 -3.54 14.21
N ALA A 118 3.23 -3.98 15.43
CA ALA A 118 4.08 -4.88 16.19
C ALA A 118 4.14 -6.26 15.54
N ALA A 119 2.98 -6.79 15.14
CA ALA A 119 2.91 -8.10 14.48
C ALA A 119 3.63 -8.07 13.13
N TYR A 120 3.46 -6.99 12.38
CA TYR A 120 4.14 -6.84 11.11
C TYR A 120 5.65 -6.77 11.30
N GLY A 121 6.11 -6.02 12.30
CA GLY A 121 7.54 -5.92 12.61
C GLY A 121 8.15 -7.30 12.86
N LYS A 122 7.45 -8.16 13.57
CA LYS A 122 7.92 -9.53 13.79
C LYS A 122 7.98 -10.33 12.50
N THR A 123 6.99 -10.14 11.62
CA THR A 123 6.93 -10.84 10.34
C THR A 123 8.16 -10.54 9.48
N ILE A 124 8.63 -9.29 9.48
CA ILE A 124 9.77 -8.88 8.67
C ILE A 124 11.10 -8.93 9.43
N GLY A 125 11.10 -9.47 10.66
CA GLY A 125 12.32 -9.61 11.46
C GLY A 125 12.74 -8.35 12.19
N GLU A 126 11.86 -7.38 12.33
CA GLU A 126 12.11 -6.16 13.10
C GLU A 126 11.44 -6.26 14.46
N GLU A 127 12.02 -5.63 15.46
CA GLU A 127 11.48 -5.63 16.80
C GLU A 127 10.72 -4.34 17.12
#